data_773a18e4e66ce205f830db160e4f097b
#
_entry.id   773a18e4e66ce205f830db160e4f097b
#
_cell.length_a   1.000
_cell.length_b   1.000
_cell.length_c   1.000
_cell.angle_alpha   90.00
_cell.angle_beta   90.00
_cell.angle_gamma   90.00
#
_symmetry.space_group_name_H-M   'P 1'
#
loop_
_entity.id
_entity.type
_entity.pdbx_description
1 polymer ?
#
loop_
_entity_poly.entity_id
_entity_poly.type
_entity_poly.pdbx_seq_one_letter_code
_entity_poly.pdbx_strand_id
1 'polypeptide(L)'
;MPGAASIRPRDPEQWARELGRVLARVHTTPASRRVGLESVFDRDGGSPAALDGPAAAAVTAGWATLSGAPSVLVHYDFWSGNVVWSGEKISGVVDWSGAVNGPAGFDVGWCRLDLYLLFGEHIADVFLCAYEAATSSVDRELLALWDLWALARSHRDVEDWAENYRDLGRADLTTIELRRRHEAWTRHVMSVR
;
A
#
# COMPACT_ATOMS: atom_id res chain seq x y z
N MET A 1 -11.17 10.75 -17.79
CA MET A 1 -11.40 9.29 -17.94
C MET A 1 -12.80 8.99 -17.41
N PRO A 2 -13.61 8.16 -18.08
CA PRO A 2 -14.90 7.73 -17.50
C PRO A 2 -14.61 6.74 -16.36
N GLY A 3 -15.21 6.97 -15.20
CA GLY A 3 -15.07 6.12 -14.03
C GLY A 3 -15.15 6.92 -12.74
N ALA A 4 -15.23 6.20 -11.62
CA ALA A 4 -15.25 6.77 -10.29
C ALA A 4 -14.39 5.94 -9.34
N ALA A 5 -13.84 6.57 -8.31
CA ALA A 5 -13.26 5.85 -7.19
C ALA A 5 -14.38 5.09 -6.46
N SER A 6 -14.12 3.85 -6.07
CA SER A 6 -15.08 3.02 -5.36
C SER A 6 -14.35 2.03 -4.46
N ILE A 7 -14.82 1.90 -3.23
CA ILE A 7 -14.32 0.93 -2.25
C ILE A 7 -15.43 -0.01 -1.75
N ARG A 8 -16.49 -0.16 -2.58
CA ARG A 8 -17.62 -1.08 -2.35
C ARG A 8 -17.79 -2.01 -3.55
N PRO A 9 -16.81 -2.87 -3.85
CA PRO A 9 -16.94 -3.83 -4.95
C PRO A 9 -18.02 -4.85 -4.67
N ARG A 10 -18.63 -5.39 -5.74
CA ARG A 10 -19.54 -6.56 -5.63
C ARG A 10 -18.77 -7.84 -5.31
N ASP A 11 -17.58 -7.97 -5.87
CA ASP A 11 -16.64 -9.07 -5.63
C ASP A 11 -15.28 -8.49 -5.13
N PRO A 12 -15.05 -8.50 -3.81
CA PRO A 12 -13.80 -7.99 -3.24
C PRO A 12 -12.55 -8.75 -3.71
N GLU A 13 -12.65 -10.06 -3.98
CA GLU A 13 -11.50 -10.83 -4.46
C GLU A 13 -11.10 -10.45 -5.88
N GLN A 14 -12.09 -10.38 -6.80
CA GLN A 14 -11.81 -9.96 -8.17
C GLN A 14 -11.23 -8.54 -8.20
N TRP A 15 -11.77 -7.68 -7.35
CA TRP A 15 -11.32 -6.30 -7.20
C TRP A 15 -9.86 -6.22 -6.71
N ALA A 16 -9.51 -7.00 -5.68
CA ALA A 16 -8.15 -7.08 -5.17
C ALA A 16 -7.17 -7.65 -6.22
N ARG A 17 -7.59 -8.65 -7.00
CA ARG A 17 -6.79 -9.19 -8.11
C ARG A 17 -6.48 -8.13 -9.16
N GLU A 18 -7.45 -7.29 -9.52
CA GLU A 18 -7.24 -6.21 -10.50
C GLU A 18 -6.27 -5.15 -9.95
N LEU A 19 -6.37 -4.78 -8.66
CA LEU A 19 -5.41 -3.88 -8.00
C LEU A 19 -3.99 -4.44 -8.07
N GLY A 20 -3.79 -5.72 -7.75
CA GLY A 20 -2.48 -6.36 -7.81
C GLY A 20 -1.88 -6.34 -9.21
N ARG A 21 -2.69 -6.67 -10.25
CA ARG A 21 -2.23 -6.63 -11.65
C ARG A 21 -1.88 -5.22 -12.13
N VAL A 22 -2.65 -4.22 -11.70
CA VAL A 22 -2.40 -2.82 -12.08
C VAL A 22 -1.14 -2.32 -11.41
N LEU A 23 -0.95 -2.57 -10.13
CA LEU A 23 0.26 -2.17 -9.42
C LEU A 23 1.51 -2.85 -10.01
N ALA A 24 1.42 -4.13 -10.36
CA ALA A 24 2.52 -4.82 -11.04
C ALA A 24 2.92 -4.13 -12.37
N ARG A 25 1.93 -3.66 -13.16
CA ARG A 25 2.21 -2.89 -14.39
C ARG A 25 2.86 -1.54 -14.10
N VAL A 26 2.48 -0.87 -13.02
CA VAL A 26 3.15 0.36 -12.56
C VAL A 26 4.61 0.06 -12.25
N HIS A 27 4.89 -0.95 -11.45
CA HIS A 27 6.24 -1.31 -11.02
C HIS A 27 7.13 -1.87 -12.16
N THR A 28 6.55 -2.37 -13.24
CA THR A 28 7.30 -2.80 -14.43
C THR A 28 7.56 -1.67 -15.43
N THR A 29 7.23 -0.43 -15.09
CA THR A 29 7.53 0.74 -15.92
C THR A 29 9.05 0.88 -16.15
N PRO A 30 9.52 0.93 -17.43
CA PRO A 30 10.94 1.00 -17.73
C PRO A 30 11.65 2.20 -17.08
N ALA A 31 12.89 2.02 -16.66
CA ALA A 31 13.71 3.07 -16.05
C ALA A 31 13.82 4.33 -16.93
N SER A 32 13.83 4.17 -18.26
CA SER A 32 13.85 5.28 -19.23
C SER A 32 12.63 6.21 -19.14
N ARG A 33 11.51 5.74 -18.58
CA ARG A 33 10.30 6.53 -18.34
C ARG A 33 10.22 7.14 -16.95
N ARG A 34 11.20 6.85 -16.09
CA ARG A 34 11.28 7.31 -14.70
C ARG A 34 12.35 8.38 -14.50
N VAL A 35 12.89 8.92 -15.60
CA VAL A 35 13.92 9.97 -15.58
C VAL A 35 13.36 11.22 -14.91
N GLY A 36 14.12 11.79 -13.96
CA GLY A 36 13.74 13.00 -13.25
C GLY A 36 12.90 12.79 -12.00
N LEU A 37 12.47 11.56 -11.71
CA LEU A 37 11.88 11.25 -10.40
C LEU A 37 12.99 11.12 -9.35
N GLU A 38 12.79 11.74 -8.21
CA GLU A 38 13.69 11.60 -7.06
C GLU A 38 13.63 10.19 -6.45
N SER A 39 14.64 9.83 -5.69
CA SER A 39 14.60 8.64 -4.85
C SER A 39 13.73 8.89 -3.63
N VAL A 40 12.94 7.90 -3.22
CA VAL A 40 12.18 7.95 -1.97
C VAL A 40 13.09 8.21 -0.76
N PHE A 41 14.33 7.70 -0.82
CA PHE A 41 15.30 7.86 0.26
C PHE A 41 15.89 9.29 0.33
N ASP A 42 15.91 10.02 -0.78
CA ASP A 42 16.35 11.42 -0.80
C ASP A 42 15.24 12.34 -0.22
N ARG A 43 13.97 12.00 -0.49
CA ARG A 43 12.80 12.73 0.02
C ARG A 43 12.78 12.81 1.54
N ASP A 44 13.04 11.68 2.21
CA ASP A 44 12.99 11.57 3.67
C ASP A 44 14.38 11.71 4.33
N GLY A 45 15.37 12.23 3.61
CA GLY A 45 16.75 12.41 4.12
C GLY A 45 17.49 11.09 4.40
N GLY A 46 17.10 10.01 3.71
CA GLY A 46 17.73 8.68 3.84
C GLY A 46 17.38 7.93 5.13
N SER A 47 16.50 8.48 5.95
CA SER A 47 16.07 7.92 7.25
C SER A 47 14.60 7.48 7.18
N PRO A 48 14.17 6.49 7.97
CA PRO A 48 12.75 6.16 8.11
C PRO A 48 12.04 7.25 8.92
N ALA A 49 11.93 8.47 8.34
CA ALA A 49 11.29 9.59 8.99
C ALA A 49 9.80 9.30 9.27
N ALA A 50 9.29 9.88 10.36
CA ALA A 50 7.88 9.83 10.76
C ALA A 50 7.29 8.41 11.00
N LEU A 51 8.09 7.44 11.42
CA LEU A 51 7.59 6.15 11.91
C LEU A 51 7.21 6.24 13.39
N ASP A 52 6.09 5.64 13.75
CA ASP A 52 5.59 5.63 15.12
C ASP A 52 4.93 4.29 15.49
N GLY A 53 4.59 4.14 16.77
CA GLY A 53 3.90 2.96 17.28
C GLY A 53 4.78 1.71 17.41
N PRO A 54 4.16 0.56 17.71
CA PRO A 54 4.87 -0.69 18.06
C PRO A 54 5.77 -1.22 16.94
N ALA A 55 5.44 -0.95 15.67
CA ALA A 55 6.18 -1.46 14.52
C ALA A 55 7.46 -0.65 14.21
N ALA A 56 7.58 0.60 14.69
CA ALA A 56 8.64 1.53 14.31
C ALA A 56 10.05 1.00 14.57
N ALA A 57 10.30 0.39 15.73
CA ALA A 57 11.61 -0.16 16.09
C ALA A 57 12.05 -1.30 15.14
N ALA A 58 11.12 -2.16 14.73
CA ALA A 58 11.40 -3.26 13.83
C ALA A 58 11.75 -2.76 12.42
N VAL A 59 11.03 -1.74 11.94
CA VAL A 59 11.32 -1.11 10.64
C VAL A 59 12.67 -0.40 10.67
N THR A 60 12.96 0.36 11.72
CA THR A 60 14.25 1.06 11.89
C THR A 60 15.42 0.06 11.86
N ALA A 61 15.29 -1.07 12.55
CA ALA A 61 16.32 -2.13 12.56
C ALA A 61 16.48 -2.79 11.18
N GLY A 62 15.42 -2.93 10.40
CA GLY A 62 15.42 -3.51 9.07
C GLY A 62 15.67 -2.51 7.93
N TRP A 63 15.83 -1.21 8.21
CA TRP A 63 15.83 -0.16 7.20
C TRP A 63 16.92 -0.33 6.13
N ALA A 64 18.12 -0.70 6.53
CA ALA A 64 19.22 -0.95 5.59
C ALA A 64 18.89 -2.06 4.58
N THR A 65 18.16 -3.09 5.01
CA THR A 65 17.71 -4.18 4.12
C THR A 65 16.61 -3.69 3.18
N LEU A 66 15.63 -2.95 3.71
CA LEU A 66 14.55 -2.40 2.91
C LEU A 66 15.08 -1.42 1.84
N SER A 67 16.03 -0.56 2.21
CA SER A 67 16.61 0.43 1.30
C SER A 67 17.52 -0.19 0.23
N GLY A 68 18.02 -1.40 0.44
CA GLY A 68 18.79 -2.16 -0.55
C GLY A 68 17.95 -2.87 -1.61
N ALA A 69 16.63 -2.90 -1.49
CA ALA A 69 15.75 -3.56 -2.45
C ALA A 69 15.73 -2.83 -3.82
N PRO A 70 15.49 -3.56 -4.94
CA PRO A 70 15.46 -2.96 -6.27
C PRO A 70 14.44 -1.83 -6.41
N SER A 71 14.85 -0.75 -7.10
CA SER A 71 14.02 0.42 -7.32
C SER A 71 13.12 0.27 -8.54
N VAL A 72 11.84 0.61 -8.36
CA VAL A 72 10.80 0.68 -9.39
C VAL A 72 10.15 2.08 -9.41
N LEU A 73 9.14 2.29 -10.27
CA LEU A 73 8.23 3.42 -10.14
C LEU A 73 7.30 3.16 -8.95
N VAL A 74 7.36 3.97 -7.92
CA VAL A 74 6.49 3.90 -6.74
C VAL A 74 5.47 5.04 -6.82
N HIS A 75 4.20 4.73 -6.62
CA HIS A 75 3.12 5.72 -6.51
C HIS A 75 3.22 6.48 -5.18
N TYR A 76 3.64 5.77 -4.14
CA TYR A 76 3.83 6.23 -2.76
C TYR A 76 2.55 6.52 -1.96
N ASP A 77 1.40 6.50 -2.63
CA ASP A 77 0.06 6.57 -2.02
C ASP A 77 -0.92 5.66 -2.80
N PHE A 78 -0.51 4.40 -3.07
CA PHE A 78 -1.33 3.45 -3.81
C PHE A 78 -2.34 2.78 -2.88
N TRP A 79 -3.51 3.36 -2.79
CA TRP A 79 -4.65 2.84 -2.06
C TRP A 79 -5.92 2.87 -2.93
N SER A 80 -6.99 2.24 -2.45
CA SER A 80 -8.23 2.04 -3.21
C SER A 80 -8.90 3.33 -3.67
N GLY A 81 -8.74 4.43 -2.93
CA GLY A 81 -9.31 5.74 -3.28
C GLY A 81 -8.62 6.42 -4.46
N ASN A 82 -7.36 6.08 -4.74
CA ASN A 82 -6.60 6.61 -5.87
C ASN A 82 -6.75 5.77 -7.15
N VAL A 83 -7.70 4.83 -7.15
CA VAL A 83 -7.97 3.96 -8.31
C VAL A 83 -9.36 4.21 -8.86
N VAL A 84 -9.44 4.49 -10.16
CA VAL A 84 -10.68 4.81 -10.87
C VAL A 84 -11.19 3.58 -11.60
N TRP A 85 -12.46 3.25 -11.39
CA TRP A 85 -13.13 2.07 -11.93
C TRP A 85 -14.15 2.41 -13.00
N SER A 86 -14.20 1.60 -14.05
CA SER A 86 -15.25 1.60 -15.06
C SER A 86 -15.85 0.19 -15.12
N GLY A 87 -16.99 -0.01 -14.46
CA GLY A 87 -17.52 -1.35 -14.17
C GLY A 87 -16.57 -2.12 -13.25
N GLU A 88 -16.19 -3.32 -13.64
CA GLU A 88 -15.28 -4.19 -12.87
C GLU A 88 -13.79 -4.05 -13.27
N LYS A 89 -13.46 -3.07 -14.11
CA LYS A 89 -12.09 -2.84 -14.59
C LYS A 89 -11.56 -1.51 -14.10
N ILE A 90 -10.26 -1.50 -13.80
CA ILE A 90 -9.54 -0.27 -13.50
C ILE A 90 -9.34 0.51 -14.80
N SER A 91 -9.83 1.76 -14.83
CA SER A 91 -9.67 2.69 -15.95
C SER A 91 -8.51 3.67 -15.74
N GLY A 92 -8.02 3.84 -14.52
CA GLY A 92 -6.87 4.70 -14.22
C GLY A 92 -6.43 4.63 -12.78
N VAL A 93 -5.20 5.06 -12.56
CA VAL A 93 -4.62 5.40 -11.25
C VAL A 93 -4.39 6.89 -11.26
N VAL A 94 -4.79 7.58 -10.21
CA VAL A 94 -4.75 9.06 -10.09
C VAL A 94 -3.89 9.47 -8.90
N ASP A 95 -3.67 10.76 -8.75
CA ASP A 95 -2.87 11.38 -7.69
C ASP A 95 -1.41 10.88 -7.63
N TRP A 96 -0.70 11.12 -8.71
CA TRP A 96 0.73 10.81 -8.85
C TRP A 96 1.66 11.85 -8.21
N SER A 97 1.13 12.78 -7.42
CA SER A 97 1.92 13.85 -6.77
C SER A 97 3.01 13.31 -5.85
N GLY A 98 2.80 12.11 -5.30
CA GLY A 98 3.75 11.38 -4.46
C GLY A 98 4.77 10.52 -5.21
N ALA A 99 4.71 10.40 -6.53
CA ALA A 99 5.50 9.43 -7.28
C ALA A 99 7.01 9.63 -7.13
N VAL A 100 7.72 8.51 -6.94
CA VAL A 100 9.17 8.47 -6.71
C VAL A 100 9.80 7.22 -7.33
N ASN A 101 11.12 7.16 -7.35
CA ASN A 101 11.86 5.92 -7.52
C ASN A 101 12.11 5.27 -6.15
N GLY A 102 11.79 3.99 -5.99
CA GLY A 102 12.02 3.28 -4.72
C GLY A 102 11.64 1.81 -4.77
N PRO A 103 11.82 1.06 -3.69
CA PRO A 103 11.36 -0.31 -3.59
C PRO A 103 9.85 -0.47 -3.75
N ALA A 104 9.44 -1.50 -4.49
CA ALA A 104 8.02 -1.84 -4.71
C ALA A 104 7.22 -2.04 -3.41
N GLY A 105 7.89 -2.45 -2.35
CA GLY A 105 7.28 -2.71 -1.05
C GLY A 105 6.59 -1.52 -0.41
N PHE A 106 6.98 -0.28 -0.75
CA PHE A 106 6.27 0.92 -0.30
C PHE A 106 4.80 0.90 -0.72
N ASP A 107 4.52 0.63 -1.99
CA ASP A 107 3.14 0.57 -2.49
C ASP A 107 2.44 -0.73 -2.10
N VAL A 108 3.16 -1.86 -2.10
CA VAL A 108 2.58 -3.17 -1.76
C VAL A 108 2.13 -3.20 -0.31
N GLY A 109 2.98 -2.80 0.64
CA GLY A 109 2.61 -2.74 2.06
C GLY A 109 1.48 -1.74 2.33
N TRP A 110 1.50 -0.58 1.67
CA TRP A 110 0.45 0.43 1.80
C TRP A 110 -0.90 -0.06 1.29
N CYS A 111 -0.95 -0.67 0.11
CA CYS A 111 -2.18 -1.24 -0.44
C CYS A 111 -2.69 -2.44 0.38
N ARG A 112 -1.80 -3.30 0.89
CA ARG A 112 -2.18 -4.40 1.79
C ARG A 112 -2.82 -3.90 3.07
N LEU A 113 -2.27 -2.82 3.66
CA LEU A 113 -2.89 -2.18 4.83
C LEU A 113 -4.29 -1.67 4.51
N ASP A 114 -4.46 -0.93 3.42
CA ASP A 114 -5.79 -0.43 2.97
C ASP A 114 -6.78 -1.59 2.80
N LEU A 115 -6.39 -2.65 2.09
CA LEU A 115 -7.24 -3.82 1.87
C LEU A 115 -7.56 -4.59 3.16
N TYR A 116 -6.61 -4.67 4.09
CA TYR A 116 -6.88 -5.23 5.40
C TYR A 116 -7.89 -4.39 6.18
N LEU A 117 -7.74 -3.07 6.19
CA LEU A 117 -8.68 -2.16 6.84
C LEU A 117 -10.07 -2.25 6.22
N LEU A 118 -10.18 -2.44 4.92
CA LEU A 118 -11.45 -2.56 4.21
C LEU A 118 -12.12 -3.92 4.39
N PHE A 119 -11.38 -5.03 4.26
CA PHE A 119 -11.93 -6.37 4.06
C PHE A 119 -11.24 -7.48 4.86
N GLY A 120 -10.13 -7.20 5.55
CA GLY A 120 -9.34 -8.19 6.30
C GLY A 120 -8.26 -8.89 5.49
N GLU A 121 -7.53 -9.78 6.16
CA GLU A 121 -6.29 -10.42 5.71
C GLU A 121 -6.46 -11.19 4.39
N HIS A 122 -7.51 -11.98 4.25
CA HIS A 122 -7.74 -12.77 3.06
C HIS A 122 -7.71 -11.93 1.77
N ILE A 123 -8.34 -10.75 1.78
CA ILE A 123 -8.38 -9.88 0.60
C ILE A 123 -7.03 -9.21 0.33
N ALA A 124 -6.29 -8.85 1.38
CA ALA A 124 -4.92 -8.36 1.25
C ALA A 124 -3.98 -9.44 0.64
N ASP A 125 -4.20 -10.72 0.95
CA ASP A 125 -3.44 -11.83 0.38
C ASP A 125 -3.84 -12.14 -1.06
N VAL A 126 -5.11 -12.05 -1.41
CA VAL A 126 -5.58 -12.17 -2.81
C VAL A 126 -4.92 -11.12 -3.71
N PHE A 127 -4.81 -9.88 -3.23
CA PHE A 127 -4.07 -8.82 -3.92
C PHE A 127 -2.60 -9.19 -4.12
N LEU A 128 -1.93 -9.62 -3.04
CA LEU A 128 -0.51 -9.99 -3.08
C LEU A 128 -0.26 -11.12 -4.08
N CYS A 129 -1.05 -12.20 -4.03
CA CYS A 129 -0.93 -13.32 -4.95
C CYS A 129 -1.07 -12.88 -6.42
N ALA A 130 -2.01 -11.98 -6.71
CA ALA A 130 -2.19 -11.46 -8.06
C ALA A 130 -1.03 -10.55 -8.50
N TYR A 131 -0.47 -9.77 -7.58
CA TYR A 131 0.71 -8.95 -7.81
C TYR A 131 1.94 -9.82 -8.12
N GLU A 132 2.24 -10.80 -7.27
CA GLU A 132 3.39 -11.73 -7.43
C GLU A 132 3.30 -12.58 -8.71
N ALA A 133 2.10 -12.96 -9.12
CA ALA A 133 1.89 -13.67 -10.38
C ALA A 133 2.25 -12.83 -11.62
N ALA A 134 2.27 -11.51 -11.49
CA ALA A 134 2.54 -10.58 -12.58
C ALA A 134 3.95 -9.96 -12.55
N THR A 135 4.64 -9.99 -11.41
CA THR A 135 6.00 -9.43 -11.26
C THR A 135 6.73 -10.03 -10.06
N SER A 136 8.06 -10.04 -10.11
CA SER A 136 8.95 -10.41 -8.99
C SER A 136 9.57 -9.20 -8.27
N SER A 137 8.95 -8.03 -8.37
CA SER A 137 9.51 -6.77 -7.84
C SER A 137 9.48 -6.67 -6.32
N VAL A 138 8.73 -7.53 -5.61
CA VAL A 138 8.72 -7.62 -4.15
C VAL A 138 9.39 -8.91 -3.71
N ASP A 139 10.31 -8.79 -2.77
CA ASP A 139 10.88 -9.93 -2.06
C ASP A 139 9.93 -10.34 -0.94
N ARG A 140 9.44 -11.58 -1.00
CA ARG A 140 8.50 -12.13 -0.02
C ARG A 140 9.11 -12.24 1.38
N GLU A 141 10.42 -12.42 1.50
CA GLU A 141 11.11 -12.47 2.79
C GLU A 141 11.07 -11.09 3.50
N LEU A 142 10.95 -10.01 2.73
CA LEU A 142 10.84 -8.66 3.26
C LEU A 142 9.40 -8.18 3.44
N LEU A 143 8.40 -8.97 3.02
CA LEU A 143 6.99 -8.54 3.03
C LEU A 143 6.52 -8.11 4.41
N ALA A 144 6.84 -8.88 5.45
CA ALA A 144 6.46 -8.52 6.82
C ALA A 144 7.07 -7.18 7.27
N LEU A 145 8.28 -6.84 6.82
CA LEU A 145 8.88 -5.53 7.10
C LEU A 145 8.18 -4.41 6.33
N TRP A 146 7.71 -4.66 5.11
CA TRP A 146 6.93 -3.67 4.35
C TRP A 146 5.54 -3.45 4.95
N ASP A 147 4.87 -4.50 5.41
CA ASP A 147 3.62 -4.38 6.16
C ASP A 147 3.84 -3.59 7.46
N LEU A 148 4.93 -3.87 8.20
CA LEU A 148 5.29 -3.11 9.40
C LEU A 148 5.63 -1.64 9.10
N TRP A 149 6.26 -1.37 7.94
CA TRP A 149 6.51 0.01 7.50
C TRP A 149 5.19 0.77 7.30
N ALA A 150 4.24 0.18 6.57
CA ALA A 150 2.93 0.80 6.35
C ALA A 150 2.20 1.07 7.68
N LEU A 151 2.26 0.13 8.61
CA LEU A 151 1.67 0.23 9.94
C LEU A 151 2.36 1.30 10.82
N ALA A 152 3.69 1.38 10.80
CA ALA A 152 4.43 2.40 11.54
C ALA A 152 4.22 3.81 10.96
N ARG A 153 4.12 3.91 9.63
CA ARG A 153 3.90 5.17 8.90
C ARG A 153 2.50 5.74 9.16
N SER A 154 1.50 4.87 9.27
CA SER A 154 0.09 5.26 9.46
C SER A 154 -0.35 5.31 10.93
N HIS A 155 0.52 4.94 11.86
CA HIS A 155 0.12 4.74 13.26
C HIS A 155 -0.55 5.96 13.90
N ARG A 156 -0.08 7.17 13.58
CA ARG A 156 -0.64 8.41 14.13
C ARG A 156 -1.95 8.82 13.49
N ASP A 157 -2.09 8.54 12.18
CA ASP A 157 -3.08 9.23 11.34
C ASP A 157 -4.20 8.30 10.86
N VAL A 158 -4.20 7.01 11.24
CA VAL A 158 -5.16 6.02 10.71
C VAL A 158 -6.62 6.37 11.03
N GLU A 159 -6.90 7.03 12.16
CA GLU A 159 -8.23 7.49 12.51
C GLU A 159 -8.74 8.60 11.59
N ASP A 160 -7.84 9.45 11.08
CA ASP A 160 -8.18 10.57 10.21
C ASP A 160 -8.68 10.08 8.85
N TRP A 161 -8.35 8.83 8.46
CA TRP A 161 -8.83 8.22 7.22
C TRP A 161 -10.32 7.87 7.23
N ALA A 162 -10.98 7.89 8.40
CA ALA A 162 -12.41 7.60 8.51
C ALA A 162 -13.27 8.51 7.62
N GLU A 163 -12.88 9.77 7.42
CA GLU A 163 -13.57 10.69 6.54
C GLU A 163 -13.46 10.26 5.08
N ASN A 164 -12.26 9.93 4.62
CA ASN A 164 -12.01 9.45 3.26
C ASN A 164 -12.81 8.18 2.94
N TYR A 165 -12.82 7.22 3.87
CA TYR A 165 -13.59 5.98 3.69
C TYR A 165 -15.10 6.23 3.69
N ARG A 166 -15.59 7.13 4.55
CA ARG A 166 -17.00 7.51 4.59
C ARG A 166 -17.45 8.14 3.27
N ASP A 167 -16.65 9.06 2.72
CA ASP A 167 -16.95 9.75 1.46
C ASP A 167 -16.98 8.78 0.27
N LEU A 168 -16.24 7.68 0.36
CA LEU A 168 -16.26 6.58 -0.60
C LEU A 168 -17.32 5.49 -0.26
N GLY A 169 -18.20 5.76 0.72
CA GLY A 169 -19.35 4.92 1.03
C GLY A 169 -19.14 3.87 2.13
N ARG A 170 -18.02 3.94 2.90
CA ARG A 170 -17.70 3.02 4.01
C ARG A 170 -17.83 3.72 5.37
N ALA A 171 -19.03 4.22 5.67
CA ALA A 171 -19.33 4.85 6.95
C ALA A 171 -19.24 3.90 8.17
N ASP A 172 -19.17 2.60 7.92
CA ASP A 172 -18.92 1.55 8.93
C ASP A 172 -17.48 1.57 9.47
N LEU A 173 -16.52 2.13 8.69
CA LEU A 173 -15.13 2.28 9.10
C LEU A 173 -14.96 3.59 9.88
N THR A 174 -15.43 3.57 11.12
CA THR A 174 -15.27 4.69 12.05
C THR A 174 -13.82 4.81 12.53
N THR A 175 -13.45 5.95 13.15
CA THR A 175 -12.14 6.16 13.78
C THR A 175 -11.79 5.00 14.74
N ILE A 176 -12.74 4.56 15.56
CA ILE A 176 -12.57 3.45 16.51
C ILE A 176 -12.33 2.13 15.78
N GLU A 177 -13.09 1.85 14.73
CA GLU A 177 -12.94 0.59 13.96
C GLU A 177 -11.63 0.56 13.19
N LEU A 178 -11.20 1.67 12.60
CA LEU A 178 -9.90 1.77 11.92
C LEU A 178 -8.75 1.52 12.90
N ARG A 179 -8.75 2.17 14.06
CA ARG A 179 -7.74 1.92 15.12
C ARG A 179 -7.73 0.47 15.55
N ARG A 180 -8.88 -0.12 15.81
CA ARG A 180 -9.01 -1.52 16.19
C ARG A 180 -8.43 -2.48 15.14
N ARG A 181 -8.74 -2.26 13.86
CA ARG A 181 -8.21 -3.08 12.75
C ARG A 181 -6.71 -2.88 12.59
N HIS A 182 -6.24 -1.65 12.61
CA HIS A 182 -4.82 -1.33 12.52
C HIS A 182 -4.00 -2.02 13.61
N GLU A 183 -4.44 -1.96 14.88
CA GLU A 183 -3.79 -2.65 15.98
C GLU A 183 -3.84 -4.19 15.85
N ALA A 184 -4.94 -4.72 15.34
CA ALA A 184 -5.06 -6.17 15.10
C ALA A 184 -4.06 -6.62 14.04
N TRP A 185 -3.94 -5.88 12.93
CA TRP A 185 -2.97 -6.17 11.88
C TRP A 185 -1.53 -6.02 12.37
N THR A 186 -1.24 -4.98 13.16
CA THR A 186 0.08 -4.79 13.76
C THR A 186 0.48 -5.99 14.63
N ARG A 187 -0.41 -6.45 15.52
CA ARG A 187 -0.14 -7.63 16.37
C ARG A 187 0.09 -8.89 15.52
N HIS A 188 -0.74 -9.11 14.50
CA HIS A 188 -0.61 -10.25 13.61
C HIS A 188 0.76 -10.25 12.90
N VAL A 189 1.11 -9.18 12.18
CA VAL A 189 2.37 -9.11 11.42
C VAL A 189 3.59 -9.24 12.35
N MET A 190 3.55 -8.65 13.54
CA MET A 190 4.63 -8.80 14.53
C MET A 190 4.76 -10.22 15.09
N SER A 191 3.71 -11.02 15.08
CA SER A 191 3.72 -12.40 15.60
C SER A 191 4.23 -13.45 14.62
N VAL A 192 4.16 -13.19 13.32
CA VAL A 192 4.55 -14.13 12.24
C VAL A 192 5.94 -13.86 11.65
N ARG A 193 6.66 -12.88 12.21
CA ARG A 193 8.01 -12.47 11.81
C ARG A 193 9.14 -13.30 12.51
#